data_093bc9be699ec4c21cc4bf8e0137e9a9
#
_entry.id   093bc9be699ec4c21cc4bf8e0137e9a9
#
_cell.length_a   1.000
_cell.length_b   1.000
_cell.length_c   1.000
_cell.angle_alpha   90.00
_cell.angle_beta   90.00
_cell.angle_gamma   90.00
#
_symmetry.space_group_name_H-M   'P 1'
#
loop_
_entity.id
_entity.type
_entity.pdbx_description
1 polymer ?
#
loop_
_entity_poly.entity_id
_entity_poly.type
_entity_poly.pdbx_seq_one_letter_code
_entity_poly.pdbx_strand_id
1 'polypeptide(L)'
;MKIESFPRKLFLFRNNLCMFAQTQNELHNMKHMSILAVSLLALVACTPEKKQEADYSQYVNPMIGMDFTGNTYPGAQVPFGMVQLSPDNGLPGWDRISGYFYPDTTIAGFSHTHLSGTGAGDLYDISFMPVTRPYKEAPAPLGIYSTFSHNDEAASAGYYRVLLKDYNINVELTATERCGIQRYTFPEAEASVFLNLKKAMNWDFTLDSKIEVVDSTTIRGYRLSQGWSPLQHVYFETRFSKPFVACHMDTTSIVTKEKGWIGTAYVARFDS
;
A
#
# COMPACT_ATOMS: atom_id res chain seq x y z
N MET A 1 -15.15 -21.98 25.64
CA MET A 1 -16.44 -22.29 25.01
C MET A 1 -16.23 -23.47 24.07
N LYS A 2 -16.87 -24.62 24.32
CA LYS A 2 -16.60 -25.92 23.68
C LYS A 2 -17.06 -25.91 22.22
N ILE A 3 -16.21 -26.44 21.35
CA ILE A 3 -16.55 -26.75 19.96
C ILE A 3 -17.12 -28.17 19.96
N GLU A 4 -18.39 -28.27 19.58
CA GLU A 4 -19.07 -29.59 19.44
C GLU A 4 -18.84 -30.14 18.01
N SER A 5 -18.53 -31.45 18.00
CA SER A 5 -18.26 -32.27 16.82
C SER A 5 -19.57 -32.77 16.18
N PHE A 6 -19.64 -32.69 14.84
CA PHE A 6 -20.71 -33.29 14.06
C PHE A 6 -20.43 -34.77 13.78
N PRO A 7 -21.45 -35.67 13.93
CA PRO A 7 -21.27 -37.10 13.67
C PRO A 7 -21.48 -37.44 12.18
N ARG A 8 -20.56 -38.25 11.64
CA ARG A 8 -20.73 -38.94 10.35
C ARG A 8 -21.75 -40.06 10.49
N LYS A 9 -22.83 -40.04 9.73
CA LYS A 9 -23.70 -41.21 9.53
C LYS A 9 -23.34 -41.93 8.26
N LEU A 10 -22.86 -43.16 8.44
CA LEU A 10 -22.62 -44.18 7.45
C LEU A 10 -23.96 -44.90 7.17
N PHE A 11 -24.40 -44.90 5.89
CA PHE A 11 -25.53 -45.73 5.47
C PHE A 11 -25.02 -46.96 4.71
N LEU A 12 -25.16 -48.12 5.35
CA LEU A 12 -25.02 -49.42 4.71
C LEU A 12 -26.38 -49.82 4.14
N PHE A 13 -26.48 -50.10 2.84
CA PHE A 13 -27.61 -50.85 2.28
C PHE A 13 -27.18 -52.24 1.93
N ARG A 14 -27.95 -53.18 2.49
CA ARG A 14 -27.80 -54.61 2.39
C ARG A 14 -28.43 -55.15 1.10
N ASN A 15 -27.77 -56.16 0.55
CA ASN A 15 -28.17 -56.99 -0.59
C ASN A 15 -29.57 -57.53 -0.54
N ASN A 16 -30.23 -57.62 -1.71
CA ASN A 16 -31.01 -58.79 -2.04
C ASN A 16 -30.91 -59.06 -3.54
N LEU A 17 -30.59 -60.30 -3.81
CA LEU A 17 -30.38 -60.99 -5.03
C LEU A 17 -31.75 -61.28 -5.74
N CYS A 18 -31.86 -60.95 -7.00
CA CYS A 18 -32.74 -61.69 -7.92
C CYS A 18 -32.06 -61.83 -9.29
N MET A 19 -31.67 -63.06 -9.56
CA MET A 19 -31.25 -63.53 -10.88
C MET A 19 -32.47 -63.83 -11.73
N PHE A 20 -32.53 -63.41 -12.99
CA PHE A 20 -32.69 -64.23 -14.22
C PHE A 20 -33.07 -63.36 -15.42
N ALA A 21 -32.28 -63.53 -16.49
CA ALA A 21 -32.64 -63.43 -17.91
C ALA A 21 -32.99 -62.06 -18.48
N GLN A 22 -31.96 -61.41 -19.05
CA GLN A 22 -32.10 -60.66 -20.34
C GLN A 22 -30.71 -60.39 -20.94
N THR A 23 -30.16 -61.33 -21.63
CA THR A 23 -28.79 -61.35 -22.12
C THR A 23 -28.55 -60.80 -23.55
N GLN A 24 -29.44 -60.01 -24.08
CA GLN A 24 -29.16 -59.42 -25.42
C GLN A 24 -29.24 -57.87 -25.47
N ASN A 25 -30.00 -57.21 -24.64
CA ASN A 25 -30.08 -55.75 -24.63
C ASN A 25 -28.99 -55.09 -23.81
N GLU A 26 -28.36 -55.79 -22.88
CA GLU A 26 -27.30 -55.20 -22.01
C GLU A 26 -25.96 -55.03 -22.73
N LEU A 27 -25.65 -55.88 -23.74
CA LEU A 27 -24.41 -55.69 -24.53
C LEU A 27 -24.44 -54.43 -25.42
N HIS A 28 -25.62 -54.01 -25.88
CA HIS A 28 -25.74 -52.80 -26.67
C HIS A 28 -25.67 -51.55 -25.81
N ASN A 29 -26.27 -51.54 -24.63
CA ASN A 29 -26.23 -50.47 -23.68
C ASN A 29 -24.83 -50.31 -23.07
N MET A 30 -24.10 -51.39 -22.84
CA MET A 30 -22.70 -51.32 -22.34
C MET A 30 -21.73 -50.70 -23.35
N LYS A 31 -21.94 -50.99 -24.65
CA LYS A 31 -21.14 -50.34 -25.72
C LYS A 31 -21.42 -48.84 -25.81
N HIS A 32 -22.65 -48.40 -25.68
CA HIS A 32 -22.96 -46.96 -25.64
C HIS A 32 -22.51 -46.26 -24.39
N MET A 33 -22.59 -46.91 -23.18
CA MET A 33 -22.04 -46.37 -21.97
C MET A 33 -20.51 -46.28 -22.01
N SER A 34 -19.83 -47.24 -22.58
CA SER A 34 -18.36 -47.20 -22.73
C SER A 34 -17.94 -46.09 -23.71
N ILE A 35 -18.66 -45.85 -24.79
CA ILE A 35 -18.38 -44.75 -25.73
C ILE A 35 -18.66 -43.40 -25.08
N LEU A 36 -19.75 -43.28 -24.30
CA LEU A 36 -20.05 -42.05 -23.56
C LEU A 36 -18.99 -41.74 -22.51
N ALA A 37 -18.51 -42.75 -21.77
CA ALA A 37 -17.45 -42.61 -20.77
C ALA A 37 -16.10 -42.21 -21.38
N VAL A 38 -15.73 -42.79 -22.53
CA VAL A 38 -14.53 -42.43 -23.28
C VAL A 38 -14.64 -41.03 -23.87
N SER A 39 -15.85 -40.64 -24.35
CA SER A 39 -16.06 -39.28 -24.84
C SER A 39 -16.02 -38.23 -23.72
N LEU A 40 -16.50 -38.55 -22.54
CA LEU A 40 -16.45 -37.68 -21.38
C LEU A 40 -14.99 -37.52 -20.84
N LEU A 41 -14.21 -38.61 -20.85
CA LEU A 41 -12.78 -38.55 -20.53
C LEU A 41 -11.97 -37.76 -21.55
N ALA A 42 -12.31 -37.85 -22.84
CA ALA A 42 -11.65 -37.07 -23.88
C ALA A 42 -11.95 -35.57 -23.80
N LEU A 43 -13.13 -35.19 -23.30
CA LEU A 43 -13.49 -33.77 -23.05
C LEU A 43 -12.76 -33.17 -21.87
N VAL A 44 -12.43 -33.96 -20.86
CA VAL A 44 -11.63 -33.52 -19.70
C VAL A 44 -10.15 -33.38 -20.04
N ALA A 45 -9.64 -34.17 -20.99
CA ALA A 45 -8.25 -34.10 -21.44
C ALA A 45 -7.95 -32.90 -22.36
N CYS A 46 -8.98 -32.22 -22.85
CA CYS A 46 -8.86 -31.03 -23.73
C CYS A 46 -9.04 -29.70 -22.98
N THR A 47 -8.95 -29.64 -21.64
CA THR A 47 -8.80 -28.36 -20.99
C THR A 47 -7.45 -27.78 -21.40
N PRO A 48 -7.40 -26.62 -22.09
CA PRO A 48 -6.15 -26.00 -22.43
C PRO A 48 -5.42 -25.73 -21.10
N GLU A 49 -4.26 -26.35 -20.94
CA GLU A 49 -3.38 -26.02 -19.84
C GLU A 49 -3.13 -24.52 -19.93
N LYS A 50 -3.67 -23.76 -18.97
CA LYS A 50 -3.40 -22.32 -18.88
C LYS A 50 -1.90 -22.22 -18.73
N LYS A 51 -1.21 -21.89 -19.82
CA LYS A 51 0.20 -21.59 -19.80
C LYS A 51 0.37 -20.53 -18.71
N GLN A 52 0.95 -20.90 -17.59
CA GLN A 52 1.23 -19.98 -16.52
C GLN A 52 2.20 -18.96 -17.11
N GLU A 53 1.72 -17.74 -17.29
CA GLU A 53 2.60 -16.66 -17.75
C GLU A 53 3.74 -16.53 -16.75
N ALA A 54 4.94 -16.46 -17.26
CA ALA A 54 6.12 -16.34 -16.41
C ALA A 54 6.04 -15.03 -15.63
N ASP A 55 6.10 -15.12 -14.30
CA ASP A 55 6.13 -13.94 -13.44
C ASP A 55 7.55 -13.34 -13.45
N TYR A 56 7.71 -12.26 -14.21
CA TYR A 56 8.97 -11.53 -14.31
C TYR A 56 9.15 -10.48 -13.20
N SER A 57 8.13 -10.24 -12.37
CA SER A 57 8.20 -9.25 -11.29
C SER A 57 9.31 -9.57 -10.27
N GLN A 58 9.64 -10.84 -10.09
CA GLN A 58 10.74 -11.30 -9.22
C GLN A 58 12.13 -10.78 -9.63
N TYR A 59 12.31 -10.34 -10.88
CA TYR A 59 13.57 -9.77 -11.37
C TYR A 59 13.64 -8.25 -11.21
N VAL A 60 12.55 -7.62 -10.77
CA VAL A 60 12.52 -6.18 -10.50
C VAL A 60 13.12 -5.91 -9.13
N ASN A 61 14.21 -5.15 -9.10
CA ASN A 61 14.82 -4.67 -7.88
C ASN A 61 14.57 -3.15 -7.73
N PRO A 62 13.59 -2.74 -6.91
CA PRO A 62 13.28 -1.32 -6.72
C PRO A 62 14.39 -0.53 -6.02
N MET A 63 15.37 -1.23 -5.40
CA MET A 63 16.49 -0.58 -4.69
C MET A 63 17.59 -0.06 -5.62
N ILE A 64 17.48 -0.26 -6.94
CA ILE A 64 18.47 0.22 -7.90
C ILE A 64 18.34 1.73 -8.09
N GLY A 65 19.47 2.46 -8.02
CA GLY A 65 19.56 3.89 -8.31
C GLY A 65 19.22 4.82 -7.15
N MET A 66 19.13 4.30 -5.91
CA MET A 66 18.82 5.11 -4.73
C MET A 66 20.03 5.73 -4.06
N ASP A 67 21.21 5.60 -4.65
CA ASP A 67 22.45 6.20 -4.16
C ASP A 67 23.05 7.10 -5.23
N PHE A 68 24.01 7.94 -4.84
CA PHE A 68 24.63 8.97 -5.69
C PHE A 68 23.58 9.86 -6.38
N THR A 69 23.61 9.92 -7.70
CA THR A 69 22.72 10.75 -8.55
C THR A 69 21.68 9.91 -9.30
N GLY A 70 21.40 8.69 -8.85
CA GLY A 70 20.41 7.83 -9.51
C GLY A 70 18.98 8.33 -9.33
N ASN A 71 18.68 8.93 -8.18
CA ASN A 71 17.42 9.60 -7.89
C ASN A 71 16.18 8.72 -8.20
N THR A 72 16.21 7.50 -7.68
CA THR A 72 15.04 6.60 -7.67
C THR A 72 14.52 6.42 -6.26
N TYR A 73 13.34 5.83 -6.12
CA TYR A 73 12.69 5.56 -4.83
C TYR A 73 12.21 4.10 -4.77
N PRO A 74 12.20 3.47 -3.56
CA PRO A 74 11.90 2.05 -3.40
C PRO A 74 10.41 1.73 -3.31
N GLY A 75 9.55 2.74 -3.35
CA GLY A 75 8.15 2.62 -3.02
C GLY A 75 7.31 1.85 -4.03
N ALA A 76 6.06 1.63 -3.64
CA ALA A 76 5.09 0.90 -4.42
C ALA A 76 4.46 1.77 -5.52
N GLN A 77 4.48 1.28 -6.74
CA GLN A 77 3.78 1.86 -7.88
C GLN A 77 3.38 0.77 -8.88
N VAL A 78 2.42 1.08 -9.73
CA VAL A 78 2.13 0.31 -10.94
C VAL A 78 2.66 1.06 -12.16
N PRO A 79 2.98 0.37 -13.27
CA PRO A 79 3.41 1.04 -14.49
C PRO A 79 2.41 2.13 -14.92
N PHE A 80 2.94 3.35 -15.11
CA PHE A 80 2.16 4.55 -15.49
C PHE A 80 1.08 4.97 -14.50
N GLY A 81 1.15 4.49 -13.24
CA GLY A 81 0.23 4.92 -12.18
C GLY A 81 0.43 6.37 -11.78
N MET A 82 -0.65 7.02 -11.36
CA MET A 82 -0.62 8.36 -10.77
C MET A 82 0.00 8.34 -9.36
N VAL A 83 -0.09 7.21 -8.67
CA VAL A 83 0.41 7.04 -7.31
C VAL A 83 1.78 6.38 -7.32
N GLN A 84 2.75 7.06 -6.73
CA GLN A 84 4.08 6.56 -6.39
C GLN A 84 4.23 6.67 -4.87
N LEU A 85 3.82 5.62 -4.16
CA LEU A 85 3.78 5.60 -2.70
C LEU A 85 5.11 5.14 -2.14
N SER A 86 5.88 6.05 -1.55
CA SER A 86 7.25 5.78 -1.13
C SER A 86 7.62 6.48 0.17
N PRO A 87 8.62 5.96 0.92
CA PRO A 87 9.21 6.68 2.04
C PRO A 87 9.94 7.94 1.58
N ASP A 88 9.88 8.96 2.45
CA ASP A 88 10.64 10.19 2.34
C ASP A 88 11.65 10.28 3.49
N ASN A 89 12.93 10.46 3.20
CA ASN A 89 13.95 10.63 4.24
C ASN A 89 13.80 11.94 5.02
N GLY A 90 13.21 12.96 4.42
CA GLY A 90 12.87 14.22 5.08
C GLY A 90 13.95 15.30 4.98
N LEU A 91 15.08 15.02 4.34
CA LEU A 91 16.18 15.97 4.16
C LEU A 91 16.22 16.49 2.71
N PRO A 92 16.51 17.77 2.50
CA PRO A 92 16.69 18.34 1.17
C PRO A 92 18.06 17.96 0.58
N GLY A 93 18.20 18.04 -0.71
CA GLY A 93 19.46 17.85 -1.42
C GLY A 93 19.27 17.37 -2.84
N TRP A 94 20.27 17.60 -3.68
CA TRP A 94 20.25 17.16 -5.07
C TRP A 94 20.14 15.62 -5.16
N ASP A 95 20.86 14.90 -4.28
CA ASP A 95 20.85 13.44 -4.23
C ASP A 95 19.54 12.86 -3.64
N ARG A 96 18.64 13.72 -3.19
CA ARG A 96 17.37 13.40 -2.51
C ARG A 96 16.15 13.89 -3.24
N ILE A 97 16.29 14.28 -4.50
CA ILE A 97 15.15 14.82 -5.28
C ILE A 97 14.05 13.80 -5.57
N SER A 98 14.31 12.52 -5.39
CA SER A 98 13.29 11.47 -5.45
C SER A 98 12.58 11.22 -4.11
N GLY A 99 12.98 11.91 -3.03
CA GLY A 99 12.47 11.71 -1.66
C GLY A 99 13.23 10.70 -0.84
N TYR A 100 13.92 9.76 -1.46
CA TYR A 100 14.70 8.71 -0.81
C TYR A 100 16.17 8.75 -1.26
N PHE A 101 17.07 8.60 -0.28
CA PHE A 101 18.51 8.47 -0.51
C PHE A 101 19.05 7.36 0.38
N TYR A 102 19.63 6.33 -0.22
CA TYR A 102 20.02 5.10 0.48
C TYR A 102 20.94 5.30 1.69
N PRO A 103 21.93 6.23 1.70
CA PRO A 103 22.74 6.48 2.88
C PRO A 103 22.01 7.11 4.08
N ASP A 104 20.81 7.64 3.89
CA ASP A 104 20.04 8.24 4.99
C ASP A 104 19.46 7.18 5.91
N THR A 105 19.32 7.51 7.19
CA THR A 105 18.86 6.60 8.25
C THR A 105 17.55 7.06 8.91
N THR A 106 16.88 8.04 8.31
CA THR A 106 15.61 8.60 8.80
C THR A 106 14.51 8.48 7.77
N ILE A 107 13.27 8.34 8.24
CA ILE A 107 12.04 8.47 7.46
C ILE A 107 11.17 9.51 8.16
N ALA A 108 10.72 10.51 7.41
CA ALA A 108 9.87 11.59 7.88
C ALA A 108 8.45 11.54 7.30
N GLY A 109 8.09 10.48 6.61
CA GLY A 109 6.76 10.23 6.08
C GLY A 109 6.75 9.33 4.86
N PHE A 110 5.55 9.08 4.37
CA PHE A 110 5.25 8.28 3.19
C PHE A 110 4.30 9.08 2.31
N SER A 111 4.83 9.68 1.25
CA SER A 111 4.04 10.49 0.32
C SER A 111 3.58 9.68 -0.89
N HIS A 112 2.56 10.20 -1.59
CA HIS A 112 1.87 9.48 -2.67
C HIS A 112 2.34 9.84 -4.06
N THR A 113 3.20 10.87 -4.16
CA THR A 113 3.71 11.35 -5.45
C THR A 113 5.20 11.57 -5.39
N HIS A 114 5.92 10.97 -6.32
CA HIS A 114 7.37 11.10 -6.45
C HIS A 114 7.78 11.21 -7.91
N LEU A 115 8.89 11.88 -8.16
CA LEU A 115 9.59 11.86 -9.43
C LEU A 115 10.82 10.98 -9.31
N SER A 116 11.15 10.23 -10.35
CA SER A 116 12.39 9.48 -10.46
C SER A 116 13.29 10.08 -11.53
N GLY A 117 14.60 9.92 -11.35
CA GLY A 117 15.61 10.53 -12.20
C GLY A 117 15.93 11.96 -11.80
N THR A 118 16.85 12.59 -12.54
CA THR A 118 17.35 13.93 -12.25
C THR A 118 16.45 14.99 -12.86
N GLY A 119 16.37 16.16 -12.24
CA GLY A 119 15.84 17.38 -12.83
C GLY A 119 14.90 18.18 -11.95
N ALA A 120 13.99 17.58 -11.21
CA ALA A 120 13.04 18.31 -10.39
C ALA A 120 12.86 17.65 -9.03
N GLY A 121 12.96 18.44 -7.96
CA GLY A 121 12.71 18.00 -6.59
C GLY A 121 11.31 18.40 -6.13
N ASP A 122 10.30 18.07 -6.93
CA ASP A 122 8.92 18.45 -6.72
C ASP A 122 8.09 17.27 -6.21
N LEU A 123 6.82 17.54 -5.88
CA LEU A 123 5.78 16.64 -5.45
C LEU A 123 5.84 16.33 -3.94
N TYR A 124 5.92 15.07 -3.52
CA TYR A 124 5.81 14.61 -2.13
C TYR A 124 4.44 14.93 -1.51
N ASP A 125 3.41 14.87 -2.36
CA ASP A 125 2.06 15.20 -1.94
C ASP A 125 1.48 14.13 -1.01
N ILE A 126 0.65 14.60 -0.08
CA ILE A 126 -0.16 13.77 0.80
C ILE A 126 0.72 12.78 1.59
N SER A 127 1.60 13.34 2.42
CA SER A 127 2.56 12.58 3.21
C SER A 127 1.96 12.17 4.56
N PHE A 128 1.97 10.88 4.86
CA PHE A 128 1.55 10.30 6.13
C PHE A 128 2.74 9.84 6.95
N MET A 129 2.68 10.03 8.27
CA MET A 129 3.66 9.51 9.22
C MET A 129 2.95 8.89 10.42
N PRO A 130 2.97 7.54 10.56
CA PRO A 130 2.47 6.88 11.75
C PRO A 130 3.45 7.01 12.92
N VAL A 131 2.95 7.26 14.12
CA VAL A 131 3.75 7.41 15.32
C VAL A 131 3.04 6.87 16.56
N THR A 132 3.80 6.58 17.62
CA THR A 132 3.32 6.42 18.99
C THR A 132 3.77 7.60 19.83
N ARG A 133 3.14 7.87 20.96
CA ARG A 133 3.58 8.91 21.88
C ARG A 133 4.60 8.41 22.91
N PRO A 134 5.59 9.22 23.29
CA PRO A 134 5.93 10.52 22.72
C PRO A 134 6.57 10.36 21.33
N TYR A 135 6.25 11.25 20.41
CA TYR A 135 6.86 11.24 19.08
C TYR A 135 8.10 12.13 19.02
N LYS A 136 9.00 11.80 18.11
CA LYS A 136 10.22 12.56 17.84
C LYS A 136 9.95 13.68 16.85
N GLU A 137 10.40 14.86 17.20
CA GLU A 137 10.31 16.03 16.33
C GLU A 137 11.67 16.74 16.30
N ALA A 138 12.11 17.10 15.12
CA ALA A 138 13.29 17.90 14.88
C ALA A 138 12.91 19.20 14.17
N PRO A 139 13.78 20.23 14.16
CA PRO A 139 13.57 21.42 13.36
C PRO A 139 13.35 21.10 11.89
N ALA A 140 12.58 21.95 11.19
CA ALA A 140 12.40 21.84 9.75
C ALA A 140 13.77 21.78 9.02
N PRO A 141 13.88 21.02 7.92
CA PRO A 141 12.79 20.41 7.17
C PRO A 141 12.35 19.03 7.67
N LEU A 142 13.08 18.38 8.58
CA LEU A 142 12.83 17.00 8.98
C LEU A 142 11.46 16.81 9.65
N GLY A 143 11.13 17.68 10.63
CA GLY A 143 9.88 17.61 11.38
C GLY A 143 9.74 16.31 12.18
N ILE A 144 8.58 15.66 12.10
CA ILE A 144 8.35 14.36 12.74
C ILE A 144 9.05 13.28 11.89
N TYR A 145 9.82 12.41 12.57
CA TYR A 145 10.59 11.37 11.90
C TYR A 145 10.78 10.13 12.78
N SER A 146 11.23 9.06 12.17
CA SER A 146 11.78 7.87 12.84
C SER A 146 13.10 7.47 12.21
N THR A 147 13.98 6.89 12.99
CA THR A 147 15.11 6.14 12.45
C THR A 147 14.66 4.79 11.90
N PHE A 148 15.40 4.27 10.92
CA PHE A 148 15.20 2.94 10.36
C PHE A 148 16.53 2.25 10.07
N SER A 149 16.47 1.02 9.59
CA SER A 149 17.64 0.26 9.13
C SER A 149 17.30 -0.50 7.86
N HIS A 150 18.23 -0.57 6.91
CA HIS A 150 18.07 -1.38 5.70
C HIS A 150 17.91 -2.88 5.99
N ASN A 151 18.35 -3.36 7.16
CA ASN A 151 18.12 -4.74 7.59
C ASN A 151 16.64 -5.01 7.89
N ASP A 152 15.87 -3.96 8.18
CA ASP A 152 14.44 -4.01 8.51
C ASP A 152 13.57 -3.43 7.38
N GLU A 153 14.16 -3.25 6.20
CA GLU A 153 13.54 -2.71 4.99
C GLU A 153 13.48 -3.78 3.90
N ALA A 154 12.43 -3.77 3.10
CA ALA A 154 12.36 -4.59 1.90
C ALA A 154 11.47 -3.95 0.84
N ALA A 155 11.86 -4.11 -0.42
CA ALA A 155 11.12 -3.65 -1.58
C ALA A 155 11.03 -4.74 -2.65
N SER A 156 9.90 -4.81 -3.32
CA SER A 156 9.67 -5.62 -4.51
C SER A 156 8.70 -4.88 -5.45
N ALA A 157 8.50 -5.38 -6.65
CA ALA A 157 7.56 -4.76 -7.59
C ALA A 157 6.18 -4.51 -6.94
N GLY A 158 5.78 -3.24 -6.82
CA GLY A 158 4.49 -2.84 -6.25
C GLY A 158 4.35 -2.98 -4.73
N TYR A 159 5.43 -3.25 -4.01
CA TYR A 159 5.39 -3.41 -2.56
C TYR A 159 6.66 -2.87 -1.89
N TYR A 160 6.45 -2.23 -0.73
CA TYR A 160 7.53 -1.77 0.14
C TYR A 160 7.16 -2.02 1.59
N ARG A 161 8.15 -2.30 2.45
CA ARG A 161 7.97 -2.38 3.90
C ARG A 161 9.19 -1.87 4.63
N VAL A 162 8.97 -1.33 5.84
CA VAL A 162 10.04 -0.88 6.75
C VAL A 162 9.56 -0.89 8.20
N LEU A 163 10.49 -1.08 9.13
CA LEU A 163 10.28 -0.88 10.56
C LEU A 163 10.72 0.53 10.98
N LEU A 164 9.80 1.34 11.46
CA LEU A 164 10.07 2.60 12.13
C LEU A 164 10.55 2.32 13.55
N LYS A 165 11.87 2.38 13.78
CA LYS A 165 12.51 1.89 15.00
C LYS A 165 12.12 2.67 16.26
N ASP A 166 11.95 3.98 16.12
CA ASP A 166 11.65 4.85 17.26
C ASP A 166 10.24 4.62 17.81
N TYR A 167 9.36 4.06 17.01
CA TYR A 167 7.96 3.80 17.35
C TYR A 167 7.60 2.32 17.39
N ASN A 168 8.51 1.45 16.95
CA ASN A 168 8.24 0.02 16.75
C ASN A 168 7.00 -0.24 15.88
N ILE A 169 6.86 0.52 14.78
CA ILE A 169 5.76 0.42 13.85
C ILE A 169 6.25 -0.21 12.54
N ASN A 170 5.65 -1.33 12.13
CA ASN A 170 5.83 -1.84 10.78
C ASN A 170 4.92 -1.08 9.82
N VAL A 171 5.51 -0.57 8.76
CA VAL A 171 4.81 0.08 7.65
C VAL A 171 4.93 -0.78 6.42
N GLU A 172 3.81 -1.00 5.73
CA GLU A 172 3.74 -1.71 4.46
C GLU A 172 2.96 -0.86 3.46
N LEU A 173 3.48 -0.76 2.26
CA LEU A 173 2.93 0.06 1.19
C LEU A 173 2.64 -0.77 -0.04
N THR A 174 1.49 -0.52 -0.66
CA THR A 174 1.18 -0.97 -2.02
C THR A 174 0.34 0.07 -2.74
N ALA A 175 0.25 -0.01 -4.05
CA ALA A 175 -0.47 0.97 -4.85
C ALA A 175 -1.20 0.33 -6.03
N THR A 176 -2.25 1.01 -6.47
CA THR A 176 -2.88 0.84 -7.77
C THR A 176 -2.61 2.09 -8.61
N GLU A 177 -3.22 2.20 -9.78
CA GLU A 177 -3.04 3.38 -10.64
C GLU A 177 -3.36 4.71 -9.94
N ARG A 178 -4.34 4.72 -9.02
CA ARG A 178 -4.84 5.95 -8.38
C ARG A 178 -5.01 5.87 -6.87
N CYS A 179 -4.74 4.72 -6.27
CA CYS A 179 -4.90 4.53 -4.83
C CYS A 179 -3.60 4.02 -4.22
N GLY A 180 -3.17 4.66 -3.13
CA GLY A 180 -2.15 4.14 -2.24
C GLY A 180 -2.79 3.43 -1.06
N ILE A 181 -2.25 2.30 -0.64
CA ILE A 181 -2.64 1.58 0.58
C ILE A 181 -1.43 1.52 1.49
N GLN A 182 -1.62 2.03 2.70
CA GLN A 182 -0.62 1.99 3.75
C GLN A 182 -1.17 1.15 4.91
N ARG A 183 -0.44 0.10 5.30
CA ARG A 183 -0.75 -0.71 6.46
C ARG A 183 0.25 -0.42 7.56
N TYR A 184 -0.24 -0.05 8.74
CA TYR A 184 0.56 0.22 9.92
C TYR A 184 0.26 -0.83 10.98
N THR A 185 1.28 -1.54 11.44
CA THR A 185 1.18 -2.42 12.59
C THR A 185 1.80 -1.72 13.79
N PHE A 186 0.95 -1.20 14.66
CA PHE A 186 1.35 -0.51 15.87
C PHE A 186 1.65 -1.51 16.99
N PRO A 187 2.60 -1.19 17.91
CA PRO A 187 2.68 -1.88 19.20
C PRO A 187 1.45 -1.54 20.07
N GLU A 188 1.34 -2.17 21.23
CA GLU A 188 0.34 -1.77 22.25
C GLU A 188 0.70 -0.38 22.80
N ALA A 189 0.25 0.66 22.14
CA ALA A 189 0.51 2.07 22.48
C ALA A 189 -0.53 2.97 21.82
N GLU A 190 -0.57 4.23 22.21
CA GLU A 190 -1.40 5.24 21.58
C GLU A 190 -0.96 5.46 20.13
N ALA A 191 -1.79 5.03 19.20
CA ALA A 191 -1.55 5.13 17.76
C ALA A 191 -1.99 6.50 17.23
N SER A 192 -1.12 7.16 16.49
CA SER A 192 -1.43 8.41 15.81
C SER A 192 -0.89 8.40 14.38
N VAL A 193 -1.57 9.10 13.48
CA VAL A 193 -1.13 9.28 12.10
C VAL A 193 -1.12 10.77 11.79
N PHE A 194 0.04 11.28 11.43
CA PHE A 194 0.19 12.65 10.94
C PHE A 194 0.00 12.68 9.43
N LEU A 195 -0.85 13.58 8.95
CA LEU A 195 -0.93 13.96 7.55
C LEU A 195 -0.28 15.33 7.38
N ASN A 196 0.77 15.39 6.59
CA ASN A 196 1.51 16.60 6.33
C ASN A 196 1.27 17.08 4.89
N LEU A 197 0.56 18.18 4.74
CA LEU A 197 0.32 18.85 3.45
C LEU A 197 1.25 20.05 3.21
N LYS A 198 2.10 20.39 4.17
CA LYS A 198 3.08 21.49 4.05
C LYS A 198 4.39 21.03 3.45
N LYS A 199 4.61 19.71 3.44
CA LYS A 199 5.92 19.15 3.14
C LYS A 199 6.36 19.58 1.74
N ALA A 200 7.47 20.27 1.71
CA ALA A 200 8.26 20.51 0.52
C ALA A 200 9.67 20.02 0.86
N MET A 201 10.25 19.21 -0.01
CA MET A 201 11.59 18.67 0.28
C MET A 201 12.70 19.48 -0.39
N ASN A 202 12.45 20.02 -1.57
CA ASN A 202 13.46 20.76 -2.33
C ASN A 202 12.90 22.09 -2.86
N TRP A 203 12.31 22.09 -4.04
CA TRP A 203 11.92 23.32 -4.76
C TRP A 203 10.42 23.56 -4.77
N ASP A 204 9.66 22.53 -4.48
CA ASP A 204 8.24 22.61 -4.37
C ASP A 204 7.84 23.30 -3.06
N PHE A 205 6.80 24.11 -3.09
CA PHE A 205 6.19 24.69 -1.89
C PHE A 205 4.68 24.72 -2.00
N THR A 206 4.03 24.55 -0.87
CA THR A 206 2.56 24.56 -0.79
C THR A 206 2.03 25.98 -0.88
N LEU A 207 1.14 26.21 -1.84
CA LEU A 207 0.41 27.47 -2.02
C LEU A 207 -0.85 27.54 -1.15
N ASP A 208 -1.58 26.42 -1.10
CA ASP A 208 -2.82 26.27 -0.33
C ASP A 208 -3.06 24.78 -0.04
N SER A 209 -3.73 24.50 1.07
CA SER A 209 -4.16 23.15 1.41
C SER A 209 -5.37 23.14 2.31
N LYS A 210 -6.16 22.09 2.19
CA LYS A 210 -7.35 21.90 3.01
C LYS A 210 -7.52 20.45 3.42
N ILE A 211 -7.96 20.24 4.65
CA ILE A 211 -8.44 18.95 5.14
C ILE A 211 -9.86 19.15 5.64
N GLU A 212 -10.74 18.22 5.30
CA GLU A 212 -12.12 18.14 5.77
C GLU A 212 -12.33 16.75 6.37
N VAL A 213 -12.83 16.70 7.59
CA VAL A 213 -13.30 15.47 8.24
C VAL A 213 -14.71 15.18 7.73
N VAL A 214 -14.87 14.09 7.00
CA VAL A 214 -16.16 13.67 6.44
C VAL A 214 -16.95 12.89 7.48
N ASP A 215 -16.28 11.92 8.11
CA ASP A 215 -16.81 11.09 9.21
C ASP A 215 -15.66 10.58 10.09
N SER A 216 -15.94 9.68 11.03
CA SER A 216 -14.95 9.14 11.96
C SER A 216 -13.87 8.26 11.32
N THR A 217 -14.01 7.90 10.04
CA THR A 217 -13.05 7.08 9.30
C THR A 217 -12.50 7.75 8.06
N THR A 218 -13.11 8.88 7.64
CA THR A 218 -12.85 9.46 6.33
C THR A 218 -12.45 10.92 6.44
N ILE A 219 -11.34 11.25 5.83
CA ILE A 219 -10.89 12.62 5.59
C ILE A 219 -10.72 12.84 4.09
N ARG A 220 -10.89 14.06 3.63
CA ARG A 220 -10.59 14.47 2.26
C ARG A 220 -9.97 15.85 2.23
N GLY A 221 -9.33 16.17 1.13
CA GLY A 221 -8.72 17.49 1.01
C GLY A 221 -7.98 17.70 -0.29
N TYR A 222 -7.14 18.70 -0.29
CA TYR A 222 -6.27 19.02 -1.39
C TYR A 222 -4.97 19.65 -0.93
N ARG A 223 -3.97 19.57 -1.78
CA ARG A 223 -2.74 20.35 -1.73
C ARG A 223 -2.56 21.05 -3.08
N LEU A 224 -2.43 22.36 -3.06
CA LEU A 224 -2.00 23.17 -4.18
C LEU A 224 -0.55 23.55 -3.96
N SER A 225 0.30 23.28 -4.92
CA SER A 225 1.74 23.53 -4.79
C SER A 225 2.31 24.14 -6.07
N GLN A 226 3.50 24.67 -5.93
CA GLN A 226 4.30 25.24 -7.01
C GLN A 226 5.73 24.76 -6.85
N GLY A 227 6.30 24.32 -7.96
CA GLY A 227 7.70 23.95 -8.09
C GLY A 227 8.12 24.14 -9.54
N TRP A 228 8.58 23.06 -10.18
CA TRP A 228 8.82 23.06 -11.63
C TRP A 228 7.55 23.41 -12.42
N SER A 229 6.44 22.80 -12.05
CA SER A 229 5.14 23.24 -12.53
C SER A 229 4.71 24.49 -11.76
N PRO A 230 4.22 25.55 -12.45
CA PRO A 230 3.78 26.77 -11.78
C PRO A 230 2.56 26.58 -10.90
N LEU A 231 1.79 25.50 -11.10
CA LEU A 231 0.61 25.18 -10.31
C LEU A 231 0.29 23.69 -10.41
N GLN A 232 0.34 23.01 -9.27
CA GLN A 232 0.01 21.60 -9.14
C GLN A 232 -1.19 21.46 -8.21
N HIS A 233 -2.17 20.68 -8.61
CA HIS A 233 -3.39 20.44 -7.84
C HIS A 233 -3.52 18.96 -7.56
N VAL A 234 -3.44 18.56 -6.30
CA VAL A 234 -3.66 17.19 -5.85
C VAL A 234 -4.83 17.15 -4.88
N TYR A 235 -5.85 16.38 -5.22
CA TYR A 235 -7.02 16.14 -4.39
C TYR A 235 -6.98 14.71 -3.88
N PHE A 236 -7.42 14.48 -2.64
CA PHE A 236 -7.38 13.16 -2.03
C PHE A 236 -8.61 12.89 -1.17
N GLU A 237 -8.92 11.61 -1.01
CA GLU A 237 -9.78 11.06 0.03
C GLU A 237 -9.04 9.91 0.70
N THR A 238 -9.00 9.90 2.02
CA THR A 238 -8.39 8.85 2.83
C THR A 238 -9.43 8.19 3.69
N ARG A 239 -9.46 6.86 3.68
CA ARG A 239 -10.31 6.04 4.54
C ARG A 239 -9.45 5.20 5.47
N PHE A 240 -9.66 5.37 6.76
CA PHE A 240 -9.03 4.55 7.79
C PHE A 240 -9.87 3.30 8.05
N SER A 241 -9.22 2.19 8.33
CA SER A 241 -9.91 0.92 8.66
C SER A 241 -10.55 0.91 10.04
N LYS A 242 -10.16 1.84 10.93
CA LYS A 242 -10.74 2.05 12.26
C LYS A 242 -11.17 3.50 12.41
N PRO A 243 -12.22 3.79 13.19
CA PRO A 243 -12.55 5.17 13.54
C PRO A 243 -11.41 5.83 14.33
N PHE A 244 -11.12 7.08 14.05
CA PHE A 244 -10.26 7.88 14.90
C PHE A 244 -11.09 8.53 16.02
N VAL A 245 -10.54 8.57 17.23
CA VAL A 245 -11.21 9.10 18.43
C VAL A 245 -10.94 10.58 18.66
N ALA A 246 -9.88 11.10 18.08
CA ALA A 246 -9.55 12.52 18.11
C ALA A 246 -8.85 12.93 16.82
N CYS A 247 -9.06 14.16 16.41
CA CYS A 247 -8.32 14.78 15.34
C CYS A 247 -7.94 16.21 15.72
N HIS A 248 -6.72 16.59 15.39
CA HIS A 248 -6.20 17.93 15.59
C HIS A 248 -5.70 18.48 14.26
N MET A 249 -6.14 19.69 13.93
CA MET A 249 -5.58 20.43 12.80
C MET A 249 -4.61 21.46 13.36
N ASP A 250 -3.35 21.37 12.98
CA ASP A 250 -2.38 22.42 13.27
C ASP A 250 -2.54 23.54 12.24
N THR A 251 -3.25 24.58 12.65
CA THR A 251 -3.41 25.81 11.87
C THR A 251 -2.34 26.86 12.19
N THR A 252 -1.49 26.63 13.17
CA THR A 252 -0.51 27.63 13.65
C THR A 252 0.60 27.91 12.67
N SER A 253 0.75 27.09 11.67
CA SER A 253 1.73 27.30 10.59
C SER A 253 1.11 27.88 9.32
N ILE A 254 0.01 28.62 9.42
CA ILE A 254 -0.40 29.53 8.36
C ILE A 254 0.69 30.60 8.26
N VAL A 255 1.64 30.38 7.39
CA VAL A 255 2.56 31.43 7.01
C VAL A 255 1.79 32.35 6.10
N THR A 256 1.64 33.59 6.55
CA THR A 256 0.88 34.63 5.84
C THR A 256 1.22 34.70 4.37
N LYS A 257 0.24 35.05 3.54
CA LYS A 257 0.35 35.25 2.07
C LYS A 257 1.59 36.02 1.62
N GLU A 258 2.16 36.84 2.50
CA GLU A 258 3.35 37.64 2.23
C GLU A 258 4.65 36.84 2.15
N LYS A 259 4.66 35.59 2.65
CA LYS A 259 5.81 34.66 2.59
C LYS A 259 5.55 33.38 1.79
N GLY A 260 4.42 33.25 1.15
CA GLY A 260 4.16 32.19 0.16
C GLY A 260 3.92 30.78 0.73
N TRP A 261 3.64 30.62 2.02
CA TRP A 261 3.49 29.31 2.63
C TRP A 261 2.14 29.18 3.34
N ILE A 262 1.30 28.29 2.86
CA ILE A 262 0.10 27.84 3.58
C ILE A 262 0.14 26.33 3.60
N GLY A 263 0.18 25.74 4.78
CA GLY A 263 0.17 24.28 4.88
C GLY A 263 -0.60 23.85 6.13
N THR A 264 -1.27 22.73 6.06
CA THR A 264 -2.02 22.15 7.17
C THR A 264 -1.42 20.81 7.54
N ALA A 265 -1.11 20.62 8.83
CA ALA A 265 -0.82 19.31 9.38
C ALA A 265 -2.07 18.80 10.11
N TYR A 266 -2.31 17.51 9.99
CA TYR A 266 -3.46 16.86 10.61
C TYR A 266 -2.99 15.64 11.39
N VAL A 267 -3.56 15.44 12.58
CA VAL A 267 -3.26 14.28 13.42
C VAL A 267 -4.56 13.52 13.68
N ALA A 268 -4.62 12.29 13.24
CA ALA A 268 -5.65 11.33 13.64
C ALA A 268 -5.10 10.42 14.74
N ARG A 269 -5.83 10.28 15.84
CA ARG A 269 -5.52 9.39 16.94
C ARG A 269 -6.50 8.24 16.98
N PHE A 270 -6.00 7.04 17.19
CA PHE A 270 -6.77 5.82 17.26
C PHE A 270 -6.61 5.18 18.64
N ASP A 271 -7.69 4.58 19.15
CA ASP A 271 -7.59 3.70 20.30
C ASP A 271 -6.91 2.38 19.90
N SER A 272 -6.06 1.87 20.77
CA SER A 272 -5.31 0.62 20.64
C SER A 272 -6.22 -0.61 20.63
#